data_28726f16ae5c439e0dee7ec268287f7d
#
_entry.id   28726f16ae5c439e0dee7ec268287f7d
#
_cell.length_a   1.000
_cell.length_b   1.000
_cell.length_c   1.000
_cell.angle_alpha   90.00
_cell.angle_beta   90.00
_cell.angle_gamma   90.00
#
_symmetry.space_group_name_H-M   'P 1'
#
loop_
_entity.id
_entity.type
_entity.pdbx_description
1 polymer ?
#
loop_
_entity_poly.entity_id
_entity_poly.type
_entity_poly.pdbx_seq_one_letter_code
_entity_poly.pdbx_strand_id
1 'polypeptide(L)'
;MLSPARRHFVALAWLCALTLAACSPAKPVFKSFDLTGADYALGFELTDHLGQRRSLNDFKGRVVMLFFGYTQCPDACPTAMFQLAELKRELGAQGEQVQGLFITLDPERDTPEMLKAYLGNFDPSFVALVPTAQELEAVATHYKAYRKKVAGPTPTSYTLDHLAGFYIYDPKGRLRLFSRPNMATADLRADVQLLMQGL
;
A
#
# COMPACT_ATOMS: atom_id res chain seq x y z
N MET A 1 -56.01 29.36 10.56
CA MET A 1 -55.03 30.44 10.80
C MET A 1 -54.16 30.00 11.99
N LEU A 2 -52.87 29.73 11.82
CA LEU A 2 -51.98 29.37 12.93
C LEU A 2 -51.63 30.63 13.73
N SER A 3 -51.60 30.51 15.07
CA SER A 3 -51.27 31.64 15.95
C SER A 3 -49.82 32.14 15.70
N PRO A 4 -49.54 33.44 15.89
CA PRO A 4 -48.21 34.01 15.60
C PRO A 4 -47.09 33.30 16.33
N ALA A 5 -47.29 32.79 17.55
CA ALA A 5 -46.30 32.00 18.30
C ALA A 5 -45.90 30.68 17.61
N ARG A 6 -46.85 29.96 16.99
CA ARG A 6 -46.57 28.73 16.23
C ARG A 6 -45.78 29.00 14.95
N ARG A 7 -45.96 30.16 14.30
CA ARG A 7 -45.22 30.54 13.08
C ARG A 7 -43.75 30.80 13.41
N HIS A 8 -43.43 31.41 14.55
CA HIS A 8 -42.05 31.65 14.97
C HIS A 8 -41.35 30.35 15.39
N PHE A 9 -42.06 29.41 16.03
CA PHE A 9 -41.49 28.10 16.38
C PHE A 9 -41.12 27.26 15.14
N VAL A 10 -41.99 27.25 14.13
CA VAL A 10 -41.74 26.54 12.88
C VAL A 10 -40.57 27.17 12.11
N ALA A 11 -40.52 28.52 12.04
CA ALA A 11 -39.39 29.21 11.37
C ALA A 11 -38.04 28.97 12.07
N LEU A 12 -38.01 28.93 13.41
CA LEU A 12 -36.80 28.66 14.18
C LEU A 12 -36.32 27.20 14.00
N ALA A 13 -37.24 26.23 13.93
CA ALA A 13 -36.94 24.83 13.68
C ALA A 13 -36.33 24.59 12.28
N TRP A 14 -36.84 25.31 11.26
CA TRP A 14 -36.30 25.27 9.92
C TRP A 14 -34.92 25.93 9.82
N LEU A 15 -34.66 26.99 10.55
CA LEU A 15 -33.34 27.64 10.59
C LEU A 15 -32.29 26.76 11.25
N CYS A 16 -32.63 26.03 12.35
CA CYS A 16 -31.75 25.06 12.97
C CYS A 16 -31.45 23.83 12.10
N ALA A 17 -32.43 23.38 11.28
CA ALA A 17 -32.23 22.23 10.38
C ALA A 17 -31.25 22.55 9.21
N LEU A 18 -31.23 23.80 8.76
CA LEU A 18 -30.35 24.24 7.67
C LEU A 18 -28.86 24.35 8.10
N THR A 19 -28.58 24.54 9.39
CA THR A 19 -27.20 24.65 9.88
C THR A 19 -26.48 23.30 10.07
N LEU A 20 -27.23 22.21 10.14
CA LEU A 20 -26.67 20.84 10.28
C LEU A 20 -26.21 20.21 8.96
N ALA A 21 -26.57 20.80 7.82
CA ALA A 21 -26.23 20.22 6.49
C ALA A 21 -24.85 20.66 5.93
N ALA A 22 -24.09 21.52 6.63
CA ALA A 22 -22.93 22.18 6.06
C ALA A 22 -21.56 21.58 6.40
N CYS A 23 -21.49 20.42 7.09
CA CYS A 23 -20.21 19.77 7.42
C CYS A 23 -20.08 18.42 6.71
N SER A 24 -20.02 18.41 5.37
CA SER A 24 -19.37 17.29 4.68
C SER A 24 -17.87 17.47 4.86
N PRO A 25 -17.15 16.54 5.51
CA PRO A 25 -15.69 16.63 5.60
C PRO A 25 -15.12 16.69 4.19
N ALA A 26 -14.22 17.63 3.95
CA ALA A 26 -13.52 17.73 2.69
C ALA A 26 -12.84 16.39 2.40
N LYS A 27 -12.95 15.87 1.17
CA LYS A 27 -12.25 14.65 0.79
C LYS A 27 -10.76 14.87 0.97
N PRO A 28 -10.01 13.91 1.57
CA PRO A 28 -8.59 14.04 1.72
C PRO A 28 -7.92 14.16 0.34
N VAL A 29 -6.92 15.02 0.23
CA VAL A 29 -6.12 15.17 -0.98
C VAL A 29 -4.83 14.38 -0.77
N PHE A 30 -4.75 13.22 -1.40
CA PHE A 30 -3.55 12.40 -1.37
C PHE A 30 -2.47 12.94 -2.33
N LYS A 31 -1.21 12.70 -2.00
CA LYS A 31 -0.05 13.00 -2.84
C LYS A 31 0.25 11.87 -3.83
N SER A 32 -0.05 10.64 -3.44
CA SER A 32 -0.04 9.45 -4.28
C SER A 32 -1.21 9.44 -5.27
N PHE A 33 -1.18 8.51 -6.24
CA PHE A 33 -2.32 8.27 -7.11
C PHE A 33 -3.46 7.62 -6.31
N ASP A 34 -4.62 8.27 -6.29
CA ASP A 34 -5.82 7.72 -5.65
C ASP A 34 -6.42 6.60 -6.51
N LEU A 35 -6.42 5.39 -5.96
CA LEU A 35 -6.98 4.17 -6.55
C LEU A 35 -8.25 3.71 -5.85
N THR A 36 -8.88 4.58 -5.07
CA THR A 36 -10.11 4.22 -4.34
C THR A 36 -11.22 3.79 -5.30
N GLY A 37 -11.72 2.56 -5.10
CA GLY A 37 -12.75 1.98 -5.97
C GLY A 37 -12.20 1.21 -7.17
N ALA A 38 -10.88 1.04 -7.30
CA ALA A 38 -10.31 0.18 -8.32
C ALA A 38 -10.77 -1.28 -8.16
N ASP A 39 -10.98 -1.97 -9.29
CA ASP A 39 -11.47 -3.35 -9.38
C ASP A 39 -10.35 -4.39 -9.56
N TYR A 40 -9.09 -3.98 -9.34
CA TYR A 40 -7.90 -4.83 -9.44
C TYR A 40 -7.06 -4.70 -8.17
N ALA A 41 -6.04 -5.55 -8.02
CA ALA A 41 -5.16 -5.59 -6.84
C ALA A 41 -5.97 -5.72 -5.53
N LEU A 42 -7.05 -6.53 -5.55
CA LEU A 42 -7.98 -6.67 -4.42
C LEU A 42 -7.46 -7.59 -3.32
N GLY A 43 -6.32 -8.24 -3.54
CA GLY A 43 -5.69 -9.14 -2.58
C GLY A 43 -4.76 -10.16 -3.24
N PHE A 44 -4.22 -11.04 -2.42
CA PHE A 44 -3.34 -12.13 -2.83
C PHE A 44 -3.54 -13.33 -1.89
N GLU A 45 -3.11 -14.49 -2.34
CA GLU A 45 -2.87 -15.68 -1.51
C GLU A 45 -1.53 -16.28 -1.94
N LEU A 46 -0.46 -16.06 -1.17
CA LEU A 46 0.90 -16.45 -1.48
C LEU A 46 1.60 -17.03 -0.25
N THR A 47 2.64 -17.81 -0.46
CA THR A 47 3.47 -18.32 0.64
C THR A 47 4.52 -17.27 0.99
N ASP A 48 4.73 -17.02 2.29
CA ASP A 48 5.78 -16.12 2.76
C ASP A 48 7.15 -16.83 2.86
N HIS A 49 8.20 -16.04 3.13
CA HIS A 49 9.57 -16.53 3.30
C HIS A 49 9.77 -17.41 4.55
N LEU A 50 8.74 -17.59 5.38
CA LEU A 50 8.72 -18.51 6.51
C LEU A 50 7.91 -19.78 6.22
N GLY A 51 7.43 -19.94 4.98
CA GLY A 51 6.62 -21.08 4.55
C GLY A 51 5.15 -21.02 4.95
N GLN A 52 4.67 -19.87 5.42
CA GLN A 52 3.28 -19.70 5.82
C GLN A 52 2.44 -19.14 4.67
N ARG A 53 1.26 -19.69 4.45
CA ARG A 53 0.29 -19.15 3.50
C ARG A 53 -0.28 -17.84 4.03
N ARG A 54 -0.19 -16.79 3.24
CA ARG A 54 -0.63 -15.44 3.61
C ARG A 54 -1.63 -14.88 2.61
N SER A 55 -2.53 -14.09 3.14
CA SER A 55 -3.46 -13.27 2.38
C SER A 55 -3.40 -11.82 2.88
N LEU A 56 -4.00 -10.89 2.15
CA LEU A 56 -4.11 -9.51 2.61
C LEU A 56 -4.89 -9.38 3.94
N ASN A 57 -5.81 -10.32 4.21
CA ASN A 57 -6.60 -10.34 5.44
C ASN A 57 -5.77 -10.54 6.71
N ASP A 58 -4.59 -11.19 6.62
CA ASP A 58 -3.69 -11.43 7.75
C ASP A 58 -3.06 -10.13 8.29
N PHE A 59 -3.16 -9.06 7.52
CA PHE A 59 -2.58 -7.75 7.83
C PHE A 59 -3.64 -6.68 8.14
N LYS A 60 -4.92 -7.07 8.31
CA LYS A 60 -5.97 -6.13 8.72
C LYS A 60 -5.62 -5.40 10.02
N GLY A 61 -6.06 -4.16 10.13
CA GLY A 61 -5.71 -3.26 11.22
C GLY A 61 -4.44 -2.45 10.97
N ARG A 62 -3.69 -2.75 9.89
CA ARG A 62 -2.49 -2.02 9.49
C ARG A 62 -2.67 -1.39 8.12
N VAL A 63 -1.97 -0.30 7.87
CA VAL A 63 -1.72 0.17 6.51
C VAL A 63 -0.71 -0.78 5.88
N VAL A 64 -1.07 -1.42 4.78
CA VAL A 64 -0.18 -2.33 4.06
C VAL A 64 0.45 -1.60 2.88
N MET A 65 1.77 -1.65 2.80
CA MET A 65 2.55 -1.12 1.68
C MET A 65 3.22 -2.30 0.96
N LEU A 66 2.64 -2.66 -0.19
CA LEU A 66 3.06 -3.81 -0.99
C LEU A 66 3.90 -3.33 -2.17
N PHE A 67 5.09 -3.93 -2.33
CA PHE A 67 6.04 -3.66 -3.39
C PHE A 67 6.35 -4.92 -4.19
N PHE A 68 6.45 -4.80 -5.50
CA PHE A 68 6.95 -5.85 -6.38
C PHE A 68 8.42 -5.57 -6.68
N GLY A 69 9.29 -6.54 -6.47
CA GLY A 69 10.71 -6.36 -6.68
C GLY A 69 11.50 -7.68 -6.74
N TYR A 70 12.82 -7.60 -6.68
CA TYR A 70 13.71 -8.76 -6.62
C TYR A 70 15.03 -8.36 -5.92
N THR A 71 15.72 -9.33 -5.30
CA THR A 71 16.89 -9.04 -4.44
C THR A 71 18.08 -8.49 -5.22
N GLN A 72 18.23 -8.86 -6.50
CA GLN A 72 19.33 -8.42 -7.35
C GLN A 72 19.04 -7.13 -8.13
N CYS A 73 18.00 -6.40 -7.76
CA CYS A 73 17.71 -5.07 -8.30
C CYS A 73 18.78 -4.08 -7.83
N PRO A 74 19.47 -3.38 -8.75
CA PRO A 74 20.63 -2.56 -8.37
C PRO A 74 20.27 -1.22 -7.71
N ASP A 75 19.03 -0.76 -7.82
CA ASP A 75 18.67 0.62 -7.41
C ASP A 75 17.26 0.75 -6.85
N ALA A 76 16.22 0.56 -7.65
CA ALA A 76 14.84 0.90 -7.29
C ALA A 76 14.31 0.12 -6.06
N CYS A 77 14.63 -1.19 -5.96
CA CYS A 77 14.13 -2.02 -4.87
C CYS A 77 14.77 -1.67 -3.52
N PRO A 78 16.13 -1.59 -3.37
CA PRO A 78 16.70 -1.19 -2.09
C PRO A 78 16.31 0.23 -1.70
N THR A 79 16.20 1.16 -2.65
CA THR A 79 15.73 2.53 -2.39
C THR A 79 14.30 2.54 -1.83
N ALA A 80 13.38 1.75 -2.41
CA ALA A 80 12.00 1.66 -1.93
C ALA A 80 11.93 1.02 -0.53
N MET A 81 12.67 -0.06 -0.28
CA MET A 81 12.67 -0.71 1.04
C MET A 81 13.27 0.20 2.11
N PHE A 82 14.34 0.93 1.79
CA PHE A 82 14.92 1.93 2.69
C PHE A 82 13.91 3.04 3.01
N GLN A 83 13.22 3.58 1.98
CA GLN A 83 12.19 4.60 2.15
C GLN A 83 11.05 4.12 3.06
N LEU A 84 10.60 2.86 2.91
CA LEU A 84 9.57 2.30 3.76
C LEU A 84 10.04 2.14 5.21
N ALA A 85 11.26 1.68 5.43
CA ALA A 85 11.84 1.58 6.78
C ALA A 85 11.99 2.97 7.43
N GLU A 86 12.44 3.98 6.66
CA GLU A 86 12.53 5.36 7.12
C GLU A 86 11.16 5.92 7.50
N LEU A 87 10.13 5.71 6.65
CA LEU A 87 8.76 6.11 6.93
C LEU A 87 8.26 5.52 8.26
N LYS A 88 8.46 4.22 8.49
CA LYS A 88 8.08 3.58 9.74
C LYS A 88 8.80 4.19 10.93
N ARG A 89 10.11 4.44 10.82
CA ARG A 89 10.91 5.08 11.86
C ARG A 89 10.42 6.51 12.18
N GLU A 90 10.09 7.30 11.16
CA GLU A 90 9.56 8.65 11.32
C GLU A 90 8.15 8.70 11.93
N LEU A 91 7.36 7.66 11.76
CA LEU A 91 6.06 7.50 12.41
C LEU A 91 6.17 7.13 13.90
N GLY A 92 7.35 6.75 14.38
CA GLY A 92 7.57 6.34 15.77
C GLY A 92 6.65 5.16 16.14
N ALA A 93 5.92 5.25 17.24
CA ALA A 93 5.01 4.19 17.70
C ALA A 93 3.91 3.84 16.68
N GLN A 94 3.50 4.80 15.83
CA GLN A 94 2.54 4.52 14.76
C GLN A 94 3.14 3.67 13.63
N GLY A 95 4.46 3.57 13.50
CA GLY A 95 5.15 2.73 12.53
C GLY A 95 4.79 1.25 12.65
N GLU A 96 4.40 0.78 13.84
CA GLU A 96 3.92 -0.59 14.08
C GLU A 96 2.58 -0.87 13.37
N GLN A 97 1.84 0.17 13.01
CA GLN A 97 0.60 0.08 12.22
C GLN A 97 0.87 0.07 10.71
N VAL A 98 2.13 0.05 10.27
CA VAL A 98 2.52 -0.09 8.86
C VAL A 98 3.17 -1.45 8.65
N GLN A 99 2.66 -2.20 7.69
CA GLN A 99 3.22 -3.48 7.26
C GLN A 99 3.83 -3.36 5.87
N GLY A 100 5.13 -3.61 5.76
CA GLY A 100 5.83 -3.78 4.49
C GLY A 100 5.66 -5.20 3.95
N LEU A 101 5.22 -5.31 2.70
CA LEU A 101 5.16 -6.57 1.95
C LEU A 101 5.98 -6.46 0.68
N PHE A 102 6.76 -7.49 0.40
CA PHE A 102 7.59 -7.59 -0.80
C PHE A 102 7.22 -8.86 -1.56
N ILE A 103 6.65 -8.73 -2.76
CA ILE A 103 6.40 -9.87 -3.66
C ILE A 103 7.59 -9.99 -4.60
N THR A 104 8.30 -11.12 -4.55
CA THR A 104 9.39 -11.31 -5.50
C THR A 104 8.88 -11.53 -6.92
N LEU A 105 9.50 -10.82 -7.86
CA LEU A 105 9.32 -11.00 -9.31
C LEU A 105 10.28 -12.06 -9.89
N ASP A 106 11.18 -12.59 -9.05
CA ASP A 106 12.24 -13.49 -9.47
C ASP A 106 12.41 -14.70 -8.53
N PRO A 107 11.37 -15.51 -8.35
CA PRO A 107 11.42 -16.66 -7.47
C PRO A 107 12.44 -17.74 -7.92
N GLU A 108 12.97 -17.62 -9.15
CA GLU A 108 14.05 -18.50 -9.63
C GLU A 108 15.38 -18.22 -8.90
N ARG A 109 15.68 -16.96 -8.56
CA ARG A 109 16.91 -16.55 -7.87
C ARG A 109 16.69 -16.15 -6.41
N ASP A 110 15.51 -15.65 -6.07
CA ASP A 110 15.18 -15.16 -4.74
C ASP A 110 14.68 -16.29 -3.84
N THR A 111 15.59 -16.98 -3.14
CA THR A 111 15.19 -17.99 -2.15
C THR A 111 14.57 -17.35 -0.90
N PRO A 112 13.76 -18.09 -0.11
CA PRO A 112 13.22 -17.61 1.16
C PRO A 112 14.31 -17.05 2.10
N GLU A 113 15.46 -17.72 2.19
CA GLU A 113 16.59 -17.31 3.03
C GLU A 113 17.20 -16.00 2.55
N MET A 114 17.39 -15.84 1.22
CA MET A 114 17.91 -14.62 0.62
C MET A 114 16.96 -13.44 0.87
N LEU A 115 15.66 -13.66 0.69
CA LEU A 115 14.64 -12.64 0.93
C LEU A 115 14.58 -12.24 2.40
N LYS A 116 14.66 -13.19 3.32
CA LYS A 116 14.74 -12.93 4.75
C LYS A 116 15.95 -12.06 5.10
N ALA A 117 17.12 -12.43 4.59
CA ALA A 117 18.36 -11.67 4.81
C ALA A 117 18.27 -10.27 4.17
N TYR A 118 17.77 -10.18 2.95
CA TYR A 118 17.62 -8.91 2.22
C TYR A 118 16.69 -7.93 2.96
N LEU A 119 15.48 -8.36 3.32
CA LEU A 119 14.52 -7.50 4.01
C LEU A 119 14.95 -7.15 5.43
N GLY A 120 15.65 -8.06 6.11
CA GLY A 120 16.19 -7.85 7.45
C GLY A 120 17.20 -6.69 7.55
N ASN A 121 17.83 -6.31 6.41
CA ASN A 121 18.71 -5.13 6.36
C ASN A 121 17.93 -3.79 6.44
N PHE A 122 16.63 -3.80 6.20
CA PHE A 122 15.79 -2.59 6.22
C PHE A 122 14.90 -2.56 7.47
N ASP A 123 14.06 -3.59 7.64
CA ASP A 123 13.19 -3.74 8.81
C ASP A 123 12.84 -5.23 8.99
N PRO A 124 13.13 -5.85 10.15
CA PRO A 124 12.87 -7.27 10.38
C PRO A 124 11.38 -7.65 10.40
N SER A 125 10.48 -6.68 10.46
CA SER A 125 9.03 -6.90 10.39
C SER A 125 8.50 -7.00 8.96
N PHE A 126 9.32 -6.74 7.94
CA PHE A 126 8.91 -6.87 6.55
C PHE A 126 8.72 -8.34 6.18
N VAL A 127 7.71 -8.61 5.38
CA VAL A 127 7.36 -9.97 4.94
C VAL A 127 7.58 -10.07 3.43
N ALA A 128 8.42 -11.05 3.03
CA ALA A 128 8.52 -11.42 1.62
C ALA A 128 7.51 -12.50 1.28
N LEU A 129 6.88 -12.37 0.12
CA LEU A 129 5.96 -13.33 -0.48
C LEU A 129 6.65 -13.97 -1.68
N VAL A 130 6.68 -15.30 -1.72
CA VAL A 130 7.43 -16.10 -2.67
C VAL A 130 6.45 -16.91 -3.53
N PRO A 131 5.95 -16.34 -4.63
CA PRO A 131 5.04 -17.03 -5.51
C PRO A 131 5.73 -18.16 -6.28
N THR A 132 5.03 -19.24 -6.59
CA THR A 132 5.40 -20.15 -7.69
C THR A 132 5.33 -19.40 -9.02
N ALA A 133 5.90 -19.96 -10.09
CA ALA A 133 5.85 -19.33 -11.41
C ALA A 133 4.40 -19.07 -11.88
N GLN A 134 3.48 -19.99 -11.62
CA GLN A 134 2.07 -19.84 -11.99
C GLN A 134 1.38 -18.75 -11.13
N GLU A 135 1.63 -18.71 -9.83
CA GLU A 135 1.09 -17.69 -8.94
C GLU A 135 1.64 -16.30 -9.29
N LEU A 136 2.92 -16.23 -9.72
CA LEU A 136 3.54 -14.97 -10.13
C LEU A 136 2.83 -14.37 -11.34
N GLU A 137 2.53 -15.17 -12.37
CA GLU A 137 1.77 -14.69 -13.53
C GLU A 137 0.37 -14.20 -13.13
N ALA A 138 -0.31 -14.97 -12.29
CA ALA A 138 -1.65 -14.61 -11.83
C ALA A 138 -1.64 -13.31 -11.00
N VAL A 139 -0.74 -13.20 -10.03
CA VAL A 139 -0.66 -12.00 -9.17
C VAL A 139 -0.17 -10.78 -9.94
N ALA A 140 0.81 -10.92 -10.83
CA ALA A 140 1.30 -9.82 -11.65
C ALA A 140 0.19 -9.28 -12.56
N THR A 141 -0.60 -10.17 -13.18
CA THR A 141 -1.76 -9.79 -14.00
C THR A 141 -2.83 -9.09 -13.16
N HIS A 142 -3.19 -9.65 -12.00
CA HIS A 142 -4.19 -9.09 -11.10
C HIS A 142 -3.81 -7.69 -10.59
N TYR A 143 -2.51 -7.45 -10.37
CA TYR A 143 -1.97 -6.16 -9.92
C TYR A 143 -1.63 -5.22 -11.08
N LYS A 144 -1.76 -5.66 -12.34
CA LYS A 144 -1.26 -4.94 -13.52
C LYS A 144 0.23 -4.56 -13.35
N ALA A 145 0.97 -5.41 -12.65
CA ALA A 145 2.37 -5.23 -12.37
C ALA A 145 3.21 -5.65 -13.59
N TYR A 146 3.69 -4.66 -14.32
CA TYR A 146 4.57 -4.91 -15.47
C TYR A 146 5.89 -5.52 -15.01
N ARG A 147 6.37 -6.53 -15.73
CA ARG A 147 7.71 -7.10 -15.57
C ARG A 147 8.26 -7.57 -16.92
N LYS A 148 9.56 -7.40 -17.13
CA LYS A 148 10.25 -7.88 -18.34
C LYS A 148 11.70 -8.24 -18.00
N LYS A 149 12.12 -9.47 -18.36
CA LYS A 149 13.55 -9.87 -18.32
C LYS A 149 14.33 -9.07 -19.39
N VAL A 150 15.42 -8.47 -18.96
CA VAL A 150 16.38 -7.77 -19.81
C VAL A 150 17.72 -8.48 -19.70
N ALA A 151 18.24 -8.98 -20.80
CA ALA A 151 19.50 -9.70 -20.83
C ALA A 151 20.65 -8.81 -20.31
N GLY A 152 21.47 -9.39 -19.45
CA GLY A 152 22.69 -8.75 -18.94
C GLY A 152 23.92 -9.03 -19.84
N PRO A 153 25.10 -8.64 -19.38
CA PRO A 153 26.33 -8.75 -20.15
C PRO A 153 26.85 -10.20 -20.31
N THR A 154 26.32 -11.16 -19.55
CA THR A 154 26.67 -12.58 -19.67
C THR A 154 25.44 -13.43 -20.00
N PRO A 155 25.61 -14.64 -20.58
CA PRO A 155 24.47 -15.48 -20.96
C PRO A 155 23.49 -15.84 -19.83
N THR A 156 23.98 -15.81 -18.58
CA THR A 156 23.21 -16.17 -17.37
C THR A 156 22.75 -14.96 -16.56
N SER A 157 23.23 -13.75 -16.89
CA SER A 157 22.86 -12.52 -16.18
C SER A 157 21.65 -11.85 -16.81
N TYR A 158 20.78 -11.31 -15.96
CA TYR A 158 19.65 -10.50 -16.39
C TYR A 158 19.19 -9.56 -15.28
N THR A 159 18.52 -8.50 -15.66
CA THR A 159 17.73 -7.63 -14.80
C THR A 159 16.24 -7.78 -15.10
N LEU A 160 15.41 -7.26 -14.22
CA LEU A 160 13.96 -7.17 -14.46
C LEU A 160 13.54 -5.70 -14.50
N ASP A 161 13.06 -5.26 -15.65
CA ASP A 161 12.31 -4.03 -15.72
C ASP A 161 10.94 -4.26 -15.09
N HIS A 162 10.55 -3.43 -14.15
CA HIS A 162 9.27 -3.55 -13.47
C HIS A 162 8.74 -2.19 -13.03
N LEU A 163 7.44 -2.13 -12.74
CA LEU A 163 6.82 -0.96 -12.16
C LEU A 163 7.29 -0.81 -10.70
N ALA A 164 7.94 0.33 -10.40
CA ALA A 164 8.41 0.65 -9.05
C ALA A 164 7.44 1.61 -8.36
N GLY A 165 6.79 1.15 -7.29
CA GLY A 165 5.87 1.91 -6.47
C GLY A 165 5.15 1.01 -5.49
N PHE A 166 4.58 1.60 -4.43
CA PHE A 166 3.82 0.85 -3.45
C PHE A 166 2.34 0.84 -3.78
N TYR A 167 1.72 -0.34 -3.78
CA TYR A 167 0.28 -0.48 -3.62
C TYR A 167 -0.04 -0.32 -2.14
N ILE A 168 -0.88 0.65 -1.79
CA ILE A 168 -1.12 1.02 -0.40
C ILE A 168 -2.57 0.73 -0.04
N TYR A 169 -2.74 -0.12 0.96
CA TYR A 169 -4.04 -0.54 1.48
C TYR A 169 -4.30 0.11 2.83
N ASP A 170 -5.55 0.49 3.06
CA ASP A 170 -5.98 0.98 4.36
C ASP A 170 -6.10 -0.15 5.40
N PRO A 171 -6.30 0.17 6.70
CA PRO A 171 -6.44 -0.85 7.75
C PRO A 171 -7.63 -1.81 7.56
N LYS A 172 -8.56 -1.51 6.66
CA LYS A 172 -9.67 -2.40 6.29
C LYS A 172 -9.31 -3.37 5.16
N GLY A 173 -8.09 -3.27 4.63
CA GLY A 173 -7.60 -4.10 3.52
C GLY A 173 -8.13 -3.65 2.16
N ARG A 174 -8.55 -2.40 2.00
CA ARG A 174 -9.00 -1.84 0.71
C ARG A 174 -7.85 -1.13 0.02
N LEU A 175 -7.67 -1.40 -1.27
CA LEU A 175 -6.72 -0.64 -2.09
C LEU A 175 -7.12 0.84 -2.11
N ARG A 176 -6.18 1.71 -1.78
CA ARG A 176 -6.44 3.14 -1.72
C ARG A 176 -5.50 3.94 -2.62
N LEU A 177 -4.21 3.64 -2.60
CA LEU A 177 -3.23 4.48 -3.26
C LEU A 177 -2.19 3.63 -4.00
N PHE A 178 -1.56 4.27 -5.00
CA PHE A 178 -0.31 3.82 -5.58
C PHE A 178 0.71 4.95 -5.46
N SER A 179 1.86 4.68 -4.84
CA SER A 179 2.91 5.71 -4.67
C SER A 179 3.55 6.05 -6.01
N ARG A 180 3.89 7.33 -6.20
CA ARG A 180 4.67 7.75 -7.37
C ARG A 180 6.11 7.27 -7.22
N PRO A 181 6.77 6.90 -8.31
CA PRO A 181 8.22 6.71 -8.30
C PRO A 181 8.92 7.99 -7.78
N ASN A 182 9.93 7.84 -6.95
CA ASN A 182 10.70 8.96 -6.37
C ASN A 182 9.89 9.97 -5.54
N MET A 183 8.75 9.56 -5.00
CA MET A 183 7.96 10.38 -4.09
C MET A 183 8.75 10.68 -2.81
N ALA A 184 8.66 11.89 -2.28
CA ALA A 184 9.32 12.23 -1.01
C ALA A 184 8.72 11.41 0.15
N THR A 185 9.57 10.92 1.07
CA THR A 185 9.13 10.15 2.27
C THR A 185 8.10 10.94 3.10
N ALA A 186 8.26 12.26 3.21
CA ALA A 186 7.32 13.12 3.93
C ALA A 186 5.92 13.13 3.32
N ASP A 187 5.81 13.14 1.98
CA ASP A 187 4.53 13.09 1.27
C ASP A 187 3.87 11.71 1.43
N LEU A 188 4.66 10.64 1.31
CA LEU A 188 4.19 9.28 1.52
C LEU A 188 3.71 9.06 2.95
N ARG A 189 4.43 9.60 3.93
CA ARG A 189 4.04 9.58 5.35
C ARG A 189 2.71 10.30 5.58
N ALA A 190 2.51 11.48 4.98
CA ALA A 190 1.26 12.22 5.09
C ALA A 190 0.06 11.40 4.56
N ASP A 191 0.22 10.74 3.42
CA ASP A 191 -0.80 9.86 2.86
C ASP A 191 -1.12 8.68 3.79
N VAL A 192 -0.08 8.01 4.31
CA VAL A 192 -0.24 6.89 5.27
C VAL A 192 -0.97 7.33 6.53
N GLN A 193 -0.66 8.52 7.08
CA GLN A 193 -1.35 9.07 8.25
C GLN A 193 -2.83 9.34 7.98
N LEU A 194 -3.20 9.83 6.80
CA LEU A 194 -4.60 9.98 6.40
C LEU A 194 -5.33 8.62 6.36
N LEU A 195 -4.69 7.58 5.81
CA LEU A 195 -5.27 6.23 5.79
C LEU A 195 -5.45 5.63 7.19
N MET A 196 -4.51 5.88 8.11
CA MET A 196 -4.63 5.46 9.53
C MET A 196 -5.83 6.12 10.22
N GLN A 197 -6.18 7.35 9.84
CA GLN A 197 -7.35 8.08 10.35
C GLN A 197 -8.67 7.62 9.71
N GLY A 198 -8.62 6.69 8.74
CA GLY A 198 -9.80 6.15 8.06
C GLY A 198 -10.33 7.00 6.91
N LEU A 199 -9.55 7.97 6.47
CA LEU A 199 -9.89 8.91 5.39
C LEU A 199 -9.62 8.33 4.00
#